data_dbddb54f61501a1059fa30e23ef9d2d1
#
_entry.id   dbddb54f61501a1059fa30e23ef9d2d1
#
_cell.length_a   1.000
_cell.length_b   1.000
_cell.length_c   1.000
_cell.angle_alpha   90.00
_cell.angle_beta   90.00
_cell.angle_gamma   90.00
#
_symmetry.space_group_name_H-M   'P 1'
#
loop_
_entity.id
_entity.type
_entity.pdbx_description
1 polymer ?
#
loop_
_entity_poly.entity_id
_entity_poly.type
_entity_poly.pdbx_seq_one_letter_code
_entity_poly.pdbx_strand_id
1 'polypeptide(L)' 'KEDADILDALVSLGYSQREARDMIQKIPTDIKGREKRLKEALKIKS' A
#
# COMPACT_ATOMS: atom_id res chain seq x y z
N LYS A 1 -9.53 1.98 8.68
CA LYS A 1 -8.34 2.85 8.59
C LYS A 1 -7.70 2.70 7.23
N GLU A 2 -6.98 3.73 6.83
CA GLU A 2 -6.44 3.79 5.48
C GLU A 2 -5.50 2.62 5.17
N ASP A 3 -4.64 2.29 6.11
CA ASP A 3 -3.66 1.24 5.87
C ASP A 3 -4.32 -0.13 5.69
N ALA A 4 -5.40 -0.37 6.43
CA ALA A 4 -6.14 -1.62 6.28
C ALA A 4 -6.79 -1.70 4.90
N ASP A 5 -7.32 -0.58 4.42
CA ASP A 5 -7.92 -0.54 3.09
C ASP A 5 -6.88 -0.76 2.00
N ILE A 6 -5.70 -0.16 2.18
CA ILE A 6 -4.62 -0.31 1.23
C ILE A 6 -4.12 -1.74 1.21
N LEU A 7 -3.97 -2.34 2.39
CA LEU A 7 -3.57 -3.74 2.49
C LEU A 7 -4.53 -4.64 1.71
N ASP A 8 -5.81 -4.43 1.92
CA ASP A 8 -6.85 -5.20 1.26
C ASP A 8 -6.76 -5.05 -0.25
N ALA A 9 -6.57 -3.83 -0.71
CA ALA A 9 -6.47 -3.56 -2.14
C ALA A 9 -5.26 -4.26 -2.75
N LEU A 10 -4.12 -4.22 -2.06
CA LEU A 10 -2.90 -4.84 -2.56
C LEU A 10 -3.03 -6.35 -2.62
N VAL A 11 -3.65 -6.95 -1.60
CA VAL A 11 -3.89 -8.37 -1.59
C VAL A 11 -4.82 -8.77 -2.74
N SER A 12 -5.83 -7.95 -3.00
CA SER A 12 -6.75 -8.18 -4.11
C SER A 12 -6.04 -8.13 -5.46
N LEU A 13 -4.97 -7.37 -5.55
CA LEU A 13 -4.18 -7.27 -6.77
C LEU A 13 -3.21 -8.44 -6.95
N GLY A 14 -3.10 -9.30 -5.94
CA GLY A 14 -2.26 -10.48 -6.04
C GLY A 14 -1.03 -10.49 -5.16
N TYR A 15 -0.82 -9.46 -4.36
CA TYR A 15 0.31 -9.43 -3.44
C TYR A 15 -0.04 -10.23 -2.19
N SER A 16 0.96 -10.86 -1.57
CA SER A 16 0.75 -11.51 -0.29
C SER A 16 0.58 -10.47 0.81
N GLN A 17 0.01 -10.89 1.94
CA GLN A 17 -0.15 -9.98 3.06
C GLN A 17 1.19 -9.43 3.53
N ARG A 18 2.21 -10.26 3.54
CA ARG A 18 3.54 -9.84 3.94
C ARG A 18 4.09 -8.78 3.00
N GLU A 19 3.97 -9.02 1.70
CA GLU A 19 4.42 -8.06 0.71
C GLU A 19 3.66 -6.76 0.81
N ALA A 20 2.34 -6.86 0.96
CA ALA A 20 1.50 -5.68 1.05
C ALA A 20 1.88 -4.82 2.25
N ARG A 21 2.14 -5.46 3.38
CA ARG A 21 2.55 -4.72 4.57
C ARG A 21 3.89 -4.04 4.37
N ASP A 22 4.82 -4.75 3.74
CA ASP A 22 6.13 -4.17 3.46
C ASP A 22 6.00 -2.95 2.55
N MET A 23 5.16 -3.04 1.54
CA MET A 23 4.92 -1.93 0.64
C MET A 23 4.35 -0.73 1.38
N ILE A 24 3.39 -0.98 2.26
CA ILE A 24 2.76 0.08 3.05
C ILE A 24 3.79 0.77 3.93
N GLN A 25 4.67 0.00 4.55
CA GLN A 25 5.69 0.56 5.43
C GLN A 25 6.66 1.48 4.69
N LYS A 26 6.85 1.24 3.41
CA LYS A 26 7.76 2.03 2.61
C LYS A 26 7.14 3.30 2.07
N ILE A 27 5.83 3.47 2.24
CA ILE A 27 5.18 4.70 1.82
C ILE A 27 5.60 5.83 2.75
N PRO A 28 6.07 6.96 2.20
CA PRO A 28 6.44 8.11 3.05
C PRO A 28 5.26 8.57 3.90
N THR A 29 5.55 8.95 5.12
CA THR A 29 4.50 9.32 6.08
C THR A 29 3.77 10.60 5.70
N ASP A 30 4.38 11.41 4.84
CA ASP A 30 3.74 12.66 4.41
C ASP A 30 2.75 12.44 3.25
N ILE A 31 2.70 11.23 2.70
CA ILE A 31 1.71 10.90 1.69
C ILE A 31 0.39 10.63 2.38
N LYS A 32 -0.60 11.46 2.10
CA LYS A 32 -1.91 11.37 2.72
C LYS A 32 -2.96 10.98 1.67
N GLY A 33 -3.99 10.29 2.13
CA GLY A 33 -5.07 9.88 1.26
C GLY A 33 -4.85 8.49 0.72
N ARG A 34 -5.91 7.69 0.78
CA ARG A 34 -5.85 6.27 0.41
C ARG A 34 -5.36 6.07 -1.02
N GLU A 35 -5.88 6.86 -1.94
CA GLU A 35 -5.53 6.74 -3.33
C GLU A 35 -4.05 7.03 -3.58
N LYS A 36 -3.57 8.10 -2.98
CA LYS A 36 -2.18 8.48 -3.14
C LYS A 36 -1.24 7.45 -2.52
N ARG A 37 -1.61 6.95 -1.35
CA ARG A 37 -0.80 5.95 -0.68
C ARG A 37 -0.76 4.65 -1.49
N LEU A 38 -1.89 4.26 -2.06
CA LEU A 38 -1.94 3.08 -2.90
C LEU A 38 -1.05 3.23 -4.13
N LYS A 39 -1.12 4.37 -4.78
CA LYS A 39 -0.28 4.65 -5.94
C LYS A 39 1.20 4.58 -5.57
N GLU A 40 1.56 5.15 -4.42
CA GLU A 40 2.95 5.12 -3.97
C GLU A 40 3.41 3.70 -3.72
N ALA A 41 2.57 2.88 -3.10
CA ALA A 41 2.90 1.50 -2.83
C ALA A 41 3.19 0.74 -4.12
N LEU A 42 2.34 0.92 -5.12
CA LEU A 42 2.52 0.25 -6.40
C LEU A 42 3.78 0.72 -7.11
N LYS A 43 4.10 1.99 -6.97
CA LYS A 43 5.28 2.59 -7.56
C LYS A 43 6.55 2.01 -6.93
N ILE A 44 6.53 1.85 -5.61
CA ILE A 44 7.66 1.29 -4.89
C ILE A 44 7.94 -0.13 -5.37
N LYS A 45 6.89 -0.91 -5.60
CA LYS A 45 7.04 -2.31 -5.97
C LYS A 45 7.45 -2.46 -7.44
N SER A 46 7.06 -1.54 -8.27
CA SER A 46 7.45 -1.63 -9.67
C SER A 46 8.83 -1.05 -9.89
#